data_bb545f772d9e189fdcd9b8e3024b2de4
#
_entry.id   bb545f772d9e189fdcd9b8e3024b2de4
#
_cell.length_a   1.000
_cell.length_b   1.000
_cell.length_c   1.000
_cell.angle_alpha   90.00
_cell.angle_beta   90.00
_cell.angle_gamma   90.00
#
_symmetry.space_group_name_H-M   'P 1'
#
loop_
_entity.id
_entity.type
_entity.pdbx_description
1 polymer ?
#
loop_
_entity_poly.entity_id
_entity_poly.type
_entity_poly.pdbx_seq_one_letter_code
_entity_poly.pdbx_strand_id
1 'polypeptide(L)'
;VDAGAPRNRNSEHMHGVIGLDAANPSALLARGHAEFVSYGGILIDGRVDALEQTSAGEWSVKLSSGEASTATQVLVATGITDVLPEVPGLREMWGTRVFHCPYCHGYEVNGTNLGVVGGKNPGFTTRIATLLTKWAASVTLHANGMNLSPEQRERLQQHGVTLVVDDVVQVSPATDDDHAVEITTGSGAIRYDACFTGPEFKPNDELLRTAGCTVADGWVQVDGGKTSEPGLWAVGNVVSSPDQVSQALGSGAAVAIAIDQHLFDQC
;
A
#
# COMPACT_ATOMS: atom_id res chain seq x y z
N VAL A 1 16.02 6.33 -9.25
CA VAL A 1 14.98 7.28 -9.69
C VAL A 1 13.83 7.21 -8.72
N ASP A 2 13.38 8.35 -8.19
CA ASP A 2 12.26 8.44 -7.24
C ASP A 2 11.26 9.50 -7.72
N ALA A 3 9.98 9.14 -7.81
CA ALA A 3 8.91 10.06 -8.16
C ALA A 3 8.39 10.90 -6.98
N GLY A 4 8.96 10.74 -5.78
CA GLY A 4 8.62 11.53 -4.60
C GLY A 4 7.21 11.31 -4.04
N ALA A 5 6.55 10.20 -4.38
CA ALA A 5 5.15 9.95 -3.99
C ALA A 5 4.96 8.58 -3.27
N PRO A 6 5.63 8.35 -2.14
CA PRO A 6 5.51 7.10 -1.40
C PRO A 6 4.05 6.89 -0.93
N ARG A 7 3.62 5.61 -0.90
CA ARG A 7 2.24 5.24 -0.55
C ARG A 7 1.80 5.78 0.82
N ASN A 8 2.70 5.79 1.79
CA ASN A 8 2.44 6.22 3.16
C ASN A 8 2.68 7.71 3.43
N ARG A 9 2.80 8.54 2.39
CA ARG A 9 3.09 10.00 2.52
C ARG A 9 2.06 10.78 3.33
N ASN A 10 0.82 10.29 3.39
CA ASN A 10 -0.27 10.93 4.13
C ASN A 10 -0.32 10.50 5.61
N SER A 11 0.49 9.53 6.02
CA SER A 11 0.55 9.08 7.41
C SER A 11 1.52 9.95 8.21
N GLU A 12 1.10 10.40 9.38
CA GLU A 12 1.94 11.17 10.31
C GLU A 12 2.90 10.27 11.08
N HIS A 13 2.49 9.02 11.33
CA HIS A 13 3.20 8.06 12.17
C HIS A 13 3.34 6.71 11.46
N MET A 14 4.39 5.98 11.81
CA MET A 14 4.57 4.58 11.43
C MET A 14 4.87 3.72 12.65
N HIS A 15 4.43 2.48 12.61
CA HIS A 15 4.65 1.49 13.65
C HIS A 15 5.36 0.26 13.09
N GLY A 16 5.90 -0.59 14.00
CA GLY A 16 6.52 -1.86 13.61
C GLY A 16 7.94 -1.77 13.06
N VAL A 17 8.61 -0.61 13.23
CA VAL A 17 10.05 -0.45 12.97
C VAL A 17 10.76 -0.23 14.29
N ILE A 18 11.57 -1.21 14.73
CA ILE A 18 12.25 -1.17 16.02
C ILE A 18 13.14 0.07 16.13
N GLY A 19 12.96 0.83 17.21
CA GLY A 19 13.69 2.07 17.46
C GLY A 19 13.15 3.31 16.73
N LEU A 20 12.11 3.16 15.89
CA LEU A 20 11.48 4.24 15.13
C LEU A 20 9.94 4.24 15.30
N ASP A 21 9.44 3.74 16.44
CA ASP A 21 8.02 3.75 16.71
C ASP A 21 7.47 5.17 16.75
N ALA A 22 6.30 5.39 16.18
CA ALA A 22 5.66 6.69 15.98
C ALA A 22 6.48 7.72 15.16
N ALA A 23 7.57 7.32 14.50
CA ALA A 23 8.31 8.22 13.62
C ALA A 23 7.52 8.53 12.33
N ASN A 24 7.74 9.74 11.81
CA ASN A 24 7.15 10.13 10.53
C ASN A 24 7.80 9.36 9.37
N PRO A 25 7.03 8.74 8.46
CA PRO A 25 7.55 8.00 7.32
C PRO A 25 8.46 8.81 6.41
N SER A 26 8.15 10.09 6.19
CA SER A 26 8.96 10.98 5.36
C SER A 26 10.33 11.26 5.97
N ALA A 27 10.42 11.29 7.31
CA ALA A 27 11.71 11.45 8.00
C ALA A 27 12.61 10.22 7.84
N LEU A 28 12.02 9.00 7.84
CA LEU A 28 12.76 7.77 7.56
C LEU A 28 13.28 7.78 6.11
N LEU A 29 12.45 8.13 5.15
CA LEU A 29 12.84 8.20 3.74
C LEU A 29 13.96 9.22 3.51
N ALA A 30 13.85 10.42 4.11
CA ALA A 30 14.88 11.45 4.00
C ALA A 30 16.24 10.99 4.57
N ARG A 31 16.24 10.23 5.68
CA ARG A 31 17.47 9.62 6.23
C ARG A 31 18.05 8.60 5.25
N GLY A 32 17.21 7.70 4.71
CA GLY A 32 17.66 6.71 3.74
C GLY A 32 18.24 7.33 2.48
N HIS A 33 17.65 8.42 1.95
CA HIS A 33 18.20 9.18 0.84
C HIS A 33 19.55 9.79 1.18
N ALA A 34 19.70 10.41 2.36
CA ALA A 34 20.97 10.99 2.80
C ALA A 34 22.07 9.93 2.96
N GLU A 35 21.75 8.77 3.53
CA GLU A 35 22.68 7.63 3.63
C GLU A 35 23.09 7.14 2.25
N PHE A 36 22.14 6.89 1.33
CA PHE A 36 22.39 6.44 -0.01
C PHE A 36 23.35 7.38 -0.76
N VAL A 37 23.11 8.70 -0.69
CA VAL A 37 23.98 9.72 -1.32
C VAL A 37 25.35 9.74 -0.65
N SER A 38 25.46 9.54 0.66
CA SER A 38 26.74 9.52 1.39
C SER A 38 27.66 8.38 0.96
N TYR A 39 27.09 7.27 0.47
CA TYR A 39 27.83 6.16 -0.13
C TYR A 39 28.09 6.32 -1.64
N GLY A 40 27.83 7.50 -2.22
CA GLY A 40 28.08 7.80 -3.63
C GLY A 40 26.90 7.46 -4.55
N GLY A 41 25.74 7.10 -3.99
CA GLY A 41 24.53 6.88 -4.79
C GLY A 41 24.03 8.18 -5.44
N ILE A 42 23.46 8.08 -6.64
CA ILE A 42 22.86 9.20 -7.37
C ILE A 42 21.36 9.10 -7.27
N LEU A 43 20.72 10.09 -6.65
CA LEU A 43 19.26 10.22 -6.59
C LEU A 43 18.79 11.11 -7.73
N ILE A 44 17.87 10.60 -8.53
CA ILE A 44 17.25 11.32 -9.65
C ILE A 44 15.76 11.49 -9.34
N ASP A 45 15.32 12.73 -9.22
CA ASP A 45 13.89 13.04 -9.10
C ASP A 45 13.20 12.84 -10.44
N GLY A 46 12.22 11.97 -10.50
CA GLY A 46 11.52 11.70 -11.73
C GLY A 46 10.79 10.37 -11.76
N ARG A 47 10.19 10.10 -12.90
CA ARG A 47 9.45 8.87 -13.16
C ARG A 47 10.08 8.13 -14.33
N VAL A 48 10.15 6.80 -14.23
CA VAL A 48 10.51 5.92 -15.34
C VAL A 48 9.23 5.58 -16.11
N ASP A 49 9.24 5.80 -17.41
CA ASP A 49 8.12 5.50 -18.31
C ASP A 49 8.32 4.22 -19.11
N ALA A 50 9.56 3.80 -19.35
CA ALA A 50 9.84 2.57 -20.08
C ALA A 50 11.15 1.90 -19.66
N LEU A 51 11.16 0.57 -19.73
CA LEU A 51 12.33 -0.30 -19.66
C LEU A 51 12.41 -1.10 -20.95
N GLU A 52 13.53 -1.00 -21.67
CA GLU A 52 13.74 -1.71 -22.93
C GLU A 52 15.10 -2.39 -22.92
N GLN A 53 15.16 -3.64 -23.35
CA GLN A 53 16.42 -4.34 -23.45
C GLN A 53 17.20 -3.85 -24.68
N THR A 54 18.47 -3.53 -24.49
CA THR A 54 19.38 -3.13 -25.58
C THR A 54 19.93 -4.38 -26.31
N SER A 55 20.51 -4.19 -27.48
CA SER A 55 21.20 -5.26 -28.23
C SER A 55 22.42 -5.84 -27.49
N ALA A 56 22.97 -5.10 -26.50
CA ALA A 56 24.07 -5.54 -25.65
C ALA A 56 23.58 -6.34 -24.41
N GLY A 57 22.27 -6.52 -24.23
CA GLY A 57 21.70 -7.23 -23.07
C GLY A 57 21.59 -6.36 -21.82
N GLU A 58 21.84 -5.06 -21.92
CA GLU A 58 21.60 -4.08 -20.86
C GLU A 58 20.16 -3.55 -20.91
N TRP A 59 19.72 -2.86 -19.87
CA TRP A 59 18.43 -2.20 -19.81
C TRP A 59 18.56 -0.71 -20.09
N SER A 60 17.83 -0.21 -21.07
CA SER A 60 17.59 1.22 -21.29
C SER A 60 16.44 1.66 -20.38
N VAL A 61 16.72 2.60 -19.48
CA VAL A 61 15.77 3.20 -18.53
C VAL A 61 15.38 4.57 -19.05
N LYS A 62 14.14 4.74 -19.51
CA LYS A 62 13.64 6.01 -20.07
C LYS A 62 12.81 6.75 -19.04
N LEU A 63 13.14 8.02 -18.80
CA LEU A 63 12.46 8.91 -17.87
C LEU A 63 11.37 9.73 -18.60
N SER A 64 10.36 10.16 -17.85
CA SER A 64 9.32 11.08 -18.34
C SER A 64 9.86 12.41 -18.84
N SER A 65 11.08 12.81 -18.40
CA SER A 65 11.79 14.00 -18.90
C SER A 65 12.28 13.86 -20.34
N GLY A 66 12.29 12.63 -20.89
CA GLY A 66 12.90 12.29 -22.17
C GLY A 66 14.37 11.85 -22.06
N GLU A 67 14.97 11.93 -20.88
CA GLU A 67 16.32 11.40 -20.64
C GLU A 67 16.28 9.86 -20.61
N ALA A 68 17.40 9.25 -21.00
CA ALA A 68 17.58 7.80 -20.91
C ALA A 68 18.97 7.47 -20.36
N SER A 69 19.02 6.39 -19.60
CA SER A 69 20.25 5.81 -19.06
C SER A 69 20.29 4.31 -19.33
N THR A 70 21.48 3.70 -19.36
CA THR A 70 21.63 2.25 -19.45
C THR A 70 22.12 1.67 -18.13
N ALA A 71 21.69 0.45 -17.82
CA ALA A 71 22.10 -0.29 -16.64
C ALA A 71 22.15 -1.79 -16.93
N THR A 72 23.14 -2.49 -16.37
CA THR A 72 23.24 -3.95 -16.44
C THR A 72 22.22 -4.64 -15.53
N GLN A 73 21.88 -3.99 -14.41
CA GLN A 73 20.87 -4.47 -13.45
C GLN A 73 19.89 -3.34 -13.13
N VAL A 74 18.61 -3.66 -13.12
CA VAL A 74 17.52 -2.74 -12.74
C VAL A 74 16.68 -3.37 -11.63
N LEU A 75 16.48 -2.65 -10.54
CA LEU A 75 15.58 -3.05 -9.45
C LEU A 75 14.34 -2.15 -9.45
N VAL A 76 13.17 -2.76 -9.65
CA VAL A 76 11.87 -2.08 -9.63
C VAL A 76 11.24 -2.19 -8.24
N ALA A 77 11.00 -1.05 -7.59
CA ALA A 77 10.40 -0.95 -6.25
C ALA A 77 9.24 0.06 -6.23
N THR A 78 8.43 0.06 -7.26
CA THR A 78 7.36 1.06 -7.54
C THR A 78 6.12 0.91 -6.65
N GLY A 79 6.02 -0.18 -5.88
CA GLY A 79 4.95 -0.40 -4.90
C GLY A 79 3.57 -0.65 -5.52
N ILE A 80 2.54 -0.25 -4.80
CA ILE A 80 1.13 -0.41 -5.18
C ILE A 80 0.36 0.90 -5.07
N THR A 81 -0.77 0.95 -5.77
CA THR A 81 -1.79 2.00 -5.65
C THR A 81 -3.03 1.44 -4.97
N ASP A 82 -3.54 2.15 -3.96
CA ASP A 82 -4.80 1.85 -3.30
C ASP A 82 -5.96 2.41 -4.13
N VAL A 83 -6.78 1.53 -4.72
CA VAL A 83 -8.00 1.91 -5.43
C VAL A 83 -9.15 1.92 -4.44
N LEU A 84 -9.54 3.11 -4.02
CA LEU A 84 -10.57 3.34 -3.02
C LEU A 84 -11.97 3.12 -3.62
N PRO A 85 -12.97 2.78 -2.78
CA PRO A 85 -14.37 2.86 -3.18
C PRO A 85 -14.73 4.27 -3.69
N GLU A 86 -15.59 4.35 -4.70
CA GLU A 86 -16.09 5.61 -5.25
C GLU A 86 -17.20 6.18 -4.36
N VAL A 87 -16.82 6.55 -3.13
CA VAL A 87 -17.71 7.18 -2.15
C VAL A 87 -17.25 8.63 -1.95
N PRO A 88 -18.14 9.62 -2.16
CA PRO A 88 -17.81 11.03 -1.94
C PRO A 88 -17.22 11.28 -0.55
N GLY A 89 -16.14 12.06 -0.48
CA GLY A 89 -15.44 12.44 0.74
C GLY A 89 -14.42 11.41 1.27
N LEU A 90 -14.46 10.14 0.80
CA LEU A 90 -13.57 9.11 1.32
C LEU A 90 -12.11 9.34 0.93
N ARG A 91 -11.88 9.80 -0.31
CA ARG A 91 -10.52 10.07 -0.83
C ARG A 91 -9.87 11.28 -0.16
N GLU A 92 -10.64 12.30 0.12
CA GLU A 92 -10.18 13.55 0.75
C GLU A 92 -9.67 13.33 2.17
N MET A 93 -10.18 12.28 2.84
CA MET A 93 -9.80 11.91 4.21
C MET A 93 -8.84 10.71 4.28
N TRP A 94 -8.38 10.23 3.12
CA TRP A 94 -7.48 9.07 3.07
C TRP A 94 -6.13 9.33 3.73
N GLY A 95 -5.79 8.49 4.70
CA GLY A 95 -4.54 8.59 5.48
C GLY A 95 -4.61 9.52 6.69
N THR A 96 -5.73 10.24 6.89
CA THR A 96 -5.93 11.13 8.04
C THR A 96 -7.10 10.71 8.94
N ARG A 97 -8.25 10.35 8.36
CA ARG A 97 -9.46 9.88 9.06
C ARG A 97 -9.99 8.57 8.50
N VAL A 98 -9.55 8.22 7.28
CA VAL A 98 -9.89 6.98 6.60
C VAL A 98 -8.62 6.16 6.39
N PHE A 99 -8.62 4.95 6.90
CA PHE A 99 -7.46 4.06 6.93
C PHE A 99 -7.78 2.69 6.30
N HIS A 100 -6.75 1.87 6.04
CA HIS A 100 -6.94 0.49 5.57
C HIS A 100 -6.26 -0.55 6.47
N CYS A 101 -5.32 -0.12 7.30
CA CYS A 101 -4.43 -1.03 8.01
C CYS A 101 -4.70 -0.99 9.53
N PRO A 102 -5.38 -1.99 10.10
CA PRO A 102 -5.58 -2.06 11.54
C PRO A 102 -4.28 -2.19 12.34
N TYR A 103 -3.25 -2.83 11.78
CA TYR A 103 -1.94 -2.92 12.44
C TYR A 103 -1.17 -1.60 12.45
N CYS A 104 -1.52 -0.67 11.54
CA CYS A 104 -0.85 0.62 11.44
C CYS A 104 -1.56 1.70 12.27
N HIS A 105 -2.89 1.59 12.48
CA HIS A 105 -3.71 2.63 13.10
C HIS A 105 -4.68 2.10 14.17
N GLY A 106 -4.68 0.80 14.45
CA GLY A 106 -5.65 0.22 15.39
C GLY A 106 -5.39 0.60 16.84
N TYR A 107 -4.14 0.91 17.20
CA TYR A 107 -3.78 1.31 18.55
C TYR A 107 -4.29 2.72 18.88
N GLU A 108 -4.18 3.66 17.96
CA GLU A 108 -4.62 5.05 18.11
C GLU A 108 -6.14 5.17 18.26
N VAL A 109 -6.88 4.23 17.68
CA VAL A 109 -8.35 4.20 17.73
C VAL A 109 -8.87 3.17 18.74
N ASN A 110 -8.02 2.76 19.71
CA ASN A 110 -8.40 1.78 20.73
C ASN A 110 -9.54 2.29 21.63
N GLY A 111 -10.52 1.45 21.89
CA GLY A 111 -11.67 1.76 22.74
C GLY A 111 -12.71 2.68 22.10
N THR A 112 -12.62 2.97 20.81
CA THR A 112 -13.54 3.88 20.10
C THR A 112 -14.51 3.12 19.19
N ASN A 113 -15.49 3.84 18.61
CA ASN A 113 -16.49 3.29 17.68
C ASN A 113 -16.04 3.50 16.25
N LEU A 114 -15.87 2.41 15.50
CA LEU A 114 -15.28 2.44 14.17
C LEU A 114 -16.28 2.10 13.08
N GLY A 115 -16.27 2.90 12.01
CA GLY A 115 -16.97 2.60 10.76
C GLY A 115 -16.03 1.91 9.76
N VAL A 116 -16.55 0.93 9.02
CA VAL A 116 -15.82 0.33 7.89
C VAL A 116 -16.69 0.47 6.65
N VAL A 117 -16.14 1.04 5.58
CA VAL A 117 -16.84 1.21 4.30
C VAL A 117 -16.41 0.12 3.33
N GLY A 118 -17.37 -0.57 2.77
CA GLY A 118 -17.19 -1.61 1.76
C GLY A 118 -16.80 -1.08 0.39
N GLY A 119 -16.18 -1.94 -0.41
CA GLY A 119 -15.75 -1.63 -1.76
C GLY A 119 -15.51 -2.88 -2.61
N LYS A 120 -14.60 -2.79 -3.56
CA LYS A 120 -14.32 -3.87 -4.53
C LYS A 120 -13.53 -5.05 -3.98
N ASN A 121 -13.09 -4.98 -2.71
CA ASN A 121 -12.32 -6.05 -2.05
C ASN A 121 -13.07 -6.59 -0.80
N PRO A 122 -14.15 -7.39 -0.97
CA PRO A 122 -14.95 -7.89 0.15
C PRO A 122 -14.14 -8.72 1.13
N GLY A 123 -13.21 -9.55 0.65
CA GLY A 123 -12.38 -10.41 1.50
C GLY A 123 -11.49 -9.61 2.45
N PHE A 124 -10.80 -8.62 1.92
CA PHE A 124 -9.93 -7.76 2.72
C PHE A 124 -10.73 -6.84 3.65
N THR A 125 -11.83 -6.26 3.16
CA THR A 125 -12.72 -5.41 3.97
C THR A 125 -13.32 -6.18 5.16
N THR A 126 -13.80 -7.40 4.93
CA THR A 126 -14.30 -8.28 6.01
C THR A 126 -13.20 -8.60 7.02
N ARG A 127 -11.97 -8.87 6.54
CA ARG A 127 -10.81 -9.09 7.42
C ARG A 127 -10.49 -7.87 8.27
N ILE A 128 -10.51 -6.65 7.67
CA ILE A 128 -10.31 -5.39 8.40
C ILE A 128 -11.38 -5.27 9.51
N ALA A 129 -12.66 -5.38 9.17
CA ALA A 129 -13.75 -5.23 10.12
C ALA A 129 -13.64 -6.22 11.30
N THR A 130 -13.34 -7.48 11.03
CA THR A 130 -13.16 -8.49 12.09
C THR A 130 -11.90 -8.26 12.92
N LEU A 131 -10.81 -7.79 12.31
CA LEU A 131 -9.56 -7.53 13.02
C LEU A 131 -9.66 -6.33 13.96
N LEU A 132 -10.38 -5.29 13.56
CA LEU A 132 -10.61 -4.07 14.36
C LEU A 132 -11.32 -4.36 15.68
N THR A 133 -12.13 -5.41 15.78
CA THR A 133 -12.79 -5.79 17.04
C THR A 133 -11.82 -6.15 18.17
N LYS A 134 -10.52 -6.32 17.87
CA LYS A 134 -9.50 -6.52 18.90
C LYS A 134 -9.19 -5.26 19.71
N TRP A 135 -9.47 -4.10 19.15
CA TRP A 135 -9.13 -2.79 19.74
C TRP A 135 -10.37 -1.93 19.97
N ALA A 136 -11.31 -1.91 19.02
CA ALA A 136 -12.47 -1.03 19.04
C ALA A 136 -13.49 -1.40 20.12
N ALA A 137 -14.20 -0.40 20.64
CA ALA A 137 -15.41 -0.61 21.47
C ALA A 137 -16.55 -1.19 20.65
N SER A 138 -16.71 -0.73 19.40
CA SER A 138 -17.66 -1.29 18.44
C SER A 138 -17.15 -1.14 17.01
N VAL A 139 -17.57 -2.05 16.12
CA VAL A 139 -17.26 -1.98 14.68
C VAL A 139 -18.54 -2.13 13.89
N THR A 140 -18.83 -1.20 12.99
CA THR A 140 -19.94 -1.27 12.04
C THR A 140 -19.38 -1.36 10.63
N LEU A 141 -19.73 -2.40 9.89
CA LEU A 141 -19.41 -2.54 8.47
C LEU A 141 -20.62 -2.09 7.63
N HIS A 142 -20.44 -1.02 6.86
CA HIS A 142 -21.34 -0.60 5.80
C HIS A 142 -20.97 -1.39 4.54
N ALA A 143 -21.83 -2.31 4.12
CA ALA A 143 -21.54 -3.19 2.98
C ALA A 143 -21.33 -2.44 1.66
N ASN A 144 -22.03 -1.32 1.46
CA ASN A 144 -21.88 -0.43 0.31
C ASN A 144 -21.82 -1.20 -1.02
N GLY A 145 -22.83 -2.00 -1.29
CA GLY A 145 -22.94 -2.83 -2.50
C GLY A 145 -22.03 -4.07 -2.55
N MET A 146 -21.23 -4.35 -1.50
CA MET A 146 -20.43 -5.58 -1.48
C MET A 146 -21.30 -6.83 -1.47
N ASN A 147 -20.97 -7.78 -2.33
CA ASN A 147 -21.56 -9.12 -2.28
C ASN A 147 -20.79 -9.98 -1.27
N LEU A 148 -21.32 -10.08 -0.04
CA LEU A 148 -20.75 -10.89 1.04
C LEU A 148 -21.23 -12.34 0.96
N SER A 149 -20.30 -13.29 0.99
CA SER A 149 -20.61 -14.71 1.07
C SER A 149 -21.27 -15.05 2.44
N PRO A 150 -21.97 -16.20 2.54
CA PRO A 150 -22.51 -16.66 3.82
C PRO A 150 -21.43 -16.77 4.90
N GLU A 151 -20.26 -17.29 4.57
CA GLU A 151 -19.12 -17.46 5.50
C GLU A 151 -18.57 -16.10 5.97
N GLN A 152 -18.55 -15.09 5.09
CA GLN A 152 -18.17 -13.73 5.47
C GLN A 152 -19.16 -13.11 6.44
N ARG A 153 -20.46 -13.26 6.19
CA ARG A 153 -21.53 -12.79 7.09
C ARG A 153 -21.49 -13.46 8.45
N GLU A 154 -21.31 -14.79 8.47
CA GLU A 154 -21.18 -15.56 9.70
C GLU A 154 -19.94 -15.11 10.49
N ARG A 155 -18.80 -14.91 9.83
CA ARG A 155 -17.58 -14.41 10.46
C ARG A 155 -17.76 -13.04 11.09
N LEU A 156 -18.41 -12.09 10.38
CA LEU A 156 -18.75 -10.78 10.94
C LEU A 156 -19.59 -10.89 12.20
N GLN A 157 -20.62 -11.73 12.16
CA GLN A 157 -21.49 -11.96 13.30
C GLN A 157 -20.75 -12.58 14.50
N GLN A 158 -19.92 -13.60 14.27
CA GLN A 158 -19.11 -14.25 15.31
C GLN A 158 -18.16 -13.28 16.01
N HIS A 159 -17.69 -12.26 15.30
CA HIS A 159 -16.83 -11.22 15.86
C HIS A 159 -17.59 -9.99 16.39
N GLY A 160 -18.92 -10.02 16.41
CA GLY A 160 -19.73 -8.91 16.94
C GLY A 160 -19.72 -7.66 16.06
N VAL A 161 -19.40 -7.80 14.77
CA VAL A 161 -19.45 -6.67 13.82
C VAL A 161 -20.89 -6.40 13.43
N THR A 162 -21.35 -5.16 13.59
CA THR A 162 -22.64 -4.71 13.08
C THR A 162 -22.58 -4.55 11.56
N LEU A 163 -23.54 -5.15 10.84
CA LEU A 163 -23.60 -5.06 9.38
C LEU A 163 -24.74 -4.14 8.96
N VAL A 164 -24.42 -3.07 8.22
CA VAL A 164 -25.36 -2.18 7.53
C VAL A 164 -25.27 -2.48 6.04
N VAL A 165 -26.40 -2.82 5.42
CA VAL A 165 -26.44 -3.25 4.00
C VAL A 165 -26.70 -2.11 3.03
N ASP A 166 -27.16 -0.95 3.52
CA ASP A 166 -27.43 0.23 2.72
C ASP A 166 -26.16 0.75 2.04
N ASP A 167 -26.32 1.32 0.85
CA ASP A 167 -25.25 1.99 0.16
C ASP A 167 -24.84 3.27 0.90
N VAL A 168 -23.54 3.53 0.90
CA VAL A 168 -22.97 4.75 1.47
C VAL A 168 -23.09 5.88 0.45
N VAL A 169 -23.79 6.95 0.85
CA VAL A 169 -23.98 8.15 0.02
C VAL A 169 -22.75 9.05 0.06
N GLN A 170 -22.19 9.21 1.26
CA GLN A 170 -20.95 9.99 1.47
C GLN A 170 -20.31 9.65 2.81
N VAL A 171 -19.03 10.00 2.93
CA VAL A 171 -18.29 10.10 4.20
C VAL A 171 -17.86 11.54 4.35
N SER A 172 -18.13 12.17 5.49
CA SER A 172 -17.78 13.57 5.77
C SER A 172 -17.08 13.70 7.11
N PRO A 173 -16.24 14.75 7.31
CA PRO A 173 -15.71 15.06 8.63
C PRO A 173 -16.84 15.35 9.62
N ALA A 174 -16.76 14.81 10.83
CA ALA A 174 -17.63 15.28 11.91
C ALA A 174 -17.24 16.71 12.34
N THR A 175 -18.22 17.49 12.75
CA THR A 175 -18.01 18.94 13.05
C THR A 175 -17.43 19.19 14.43
N ASP A 176 -17.46 18.20 15.30
CA ASP A 176 -17.12 18.29 16.72
C ASP A 176 -15.75 17.67 17.07
N ASP A 177 -15.10 16.99 16.12
CA ASP A 177 -13.85 16.27 16.34
C ASP A 177 -13.02 16.20 15.06
N ASP A 178 -11.72 16.52 15.17
CA ASP A 178 -10.79 16.56 14.03
C ASP A 178 -10.47 15.17 13.43
N HIS A 179 -10.76 14.07 14.14
CA HIS A 179 -10.51 12.71 13.66
C HIS A 179 -11.79 11.96 13.30
N ALA A 180 -12.93 12.35 13.86
CA ALA A 180 -14.20 11.68 13.64
C ALA A 180 -14.79 11.94 12.25
N VAL A 181 -15.60 10.97 11.80
CA VAL A 181 -16.30 11.01 10.52
C VAL A 181 -17.78 10.71 10.70
N GLU A 182 -18.59 11.21 9.77
CA GLU A 182 -19.98 10.78 9.59
C GLU A 182 -20.11 9.97 8.32
N ILE A 183 -20.69 8.77 8.43
CA ILE A 183 -21.05 7.93 7.28
C ILE A 183 -22.55 8.06 7.05
N THR A 184 -22.92 8.64 5.92
CA THR A 184 -24.33 8.85 5.53
C THR A 184 -24.79 7.74 4.59
N THR A 185 -25.92 7.14 4.89
CA THR A 185 -26.67 6.19 4.05
C THR A 185 -28.07 6.70 3.76
N GLY A 186 -28.85 5.96 2.98
CA GLY A 186 -30.28 6.27 2.78
C GLY A 186 -31.10 6.28 4.08
N SER A 187 -30.65 5.59 5.11
CA SER A 187 -31.30 5.50 6.44
C SER A 187 -30.85 6.59 7.42
N GLY A 188 -29.88 7.43 7.08
CA GLY A 188 -29.38 8.52 7.92
C GLY A 188 -27.85 8.52 8.05
N ALA A 189 -27.34 9.45 8.87
CA ALA A 189 -25.92 9.60 9.16
C ALA A 189 -25.57 8.98 10.52
N ILE A 190 -24.42 8.32 10.58
CA ILE A 190 -23.88 7.72 11.81
C ILE A 190 -22.46 8.24 12.00
N ARG A 191 -22.16 8.75 13.19
CA ARG A 191 -20.84 9.22 13.58
C ARG A 191 -19.97 8.07 14.06
N TYR A 192 -18.72 8.08 13.63
CA TYR A 192 -17.66 7.18 14.05
C TYR A 192 -16.40 7.99 14.41
N ASP A 193 -15.60 7.45 15.31
CA ASP A 193 -14.35 8.10 15.76
C ASP A 193 -13.23 7.95 14.72
N ALA A 194 -13.30 6.93 13.86
CA ALA A 194 -12.50 6.79 12.65
C ALA A 194 -13.20 5.87 11.64
N CYS A 195 -12.75 5.95 10.39
CA CYS A 195 -13.25 5.10 9.31
C CYS A 195 -12.13 4.21 8.77
N PHE A 196 -12.49 3.00 8.35
CA PHE A 196 -11.61 2.10 7.61
C PHE A 196 -12.26 1.66 6.30
N THR A 197 -11.43 1.25 5.33
CA THR A 197 -11.92 0.63 4.10
C THR A 197 -10.91 -0.39 3.58
N GLY A 198 -11.38 -1.38 2.82
CA GLY A 198 -10.55 -2.36 2.13
C GLY A 198 -10.36 -1.96 0.67
N PRO A 199 -9.29 -1.24 0.31
CA PRO A 199 -9.03 -0.88 -1.07
C PRO A 199 -8.73 -2.12 -1.93
N GLU A 200 -8.90 -2.00 -3.22
CA GLU A 200 -8.30 -2.90 -4.19
C GLU A 200 -6.84 -2.50 -4.37
N PHE A 201 -5.93 -3.48 -4.30
CA PHE A 201 -4.51 -3.23 -4.48
C PHE A 201 -4.13 -3.40 -5.94
N LYS A 202 -3.68 -2.32 -6.57
CA LYS A 202 -3.18 -2.33 -7.93
C LYS A 202 -1.65 -2.22 -7.91
N PRO A 203 -0.91 -3.31 -8.28
CA PRO A 203 0.54 -3.21 -8.42
C PRO A 203 0.93 -2.15 -9.45
N ASN A 204 1.98 -1.38 -9.17
CA ASN A 204 2.56 -0.43 -10.13
C ASN A 204 3.61 -1.16 -10.99
N ASP A 205 3.21 -2.26 -11.62
CA ASP A 205 4.05 -3.24 -12.30
C ASP A 205 4.07 -3.14 -13.83
N GLU A 206 3.59 -2.03 -14.37
CA GLU A 206 3.49 -1.82 -15.82
C GLU A 206 4.85 -1.94 -16.52
N LEU A 207 5.92 -1.41 -15.91
CA LEU A 207 7.29 -1.55 -16.40
C LEU A 207 7.72 -3.02 -16.50
N LEU A 208 7.42 -3.81 -15.47
CA LEU A 208 7.76 -5.22 -15.41
C LEU A 208 6.95 -6.05 -16.44
N ARG A 209 5.65 -5.78 -16.55
CA ARG A 209 4.78 -6.45 -17.52
C ARG A 209 5.18 -6.14 -18.94
N THR A 210 5.47 -4.86 -19.24
CA THR A 210 5.91 -4.43 -20.59
C THR A 210 7.28 -5.02 -20.92
N ALA A 211 8.16 -5.20 -19.94
CA ALA A 211 9.44 -5.86 -20.12
C ALA A 211 9.35 -7.38 -20.34
N GLY A 212 8.15 -8.00 -20.19
CA GLY A 212 7.94 -9.43 -20.45
C GLY A 212 7.99 -10.32 -19.21
N CYS A 213 8.03 -9.75 -18.00
CA CYS A 213 8.07 -10.54 -16.77
C CYS A 213 6.85 -11.46 -16.61
N THR A 214 7.10 -12.68 -16.15
CA THR A 214 6.06 -13.69 -15.88
C THR A 214 5.11 -13.21 -14.78
N VAL A 215 3.81 -13.35 -15.01
CA VAL A 215 2.74 -12.99 -14.09
C VAL A 215 1.92 -14.22 -13.72
N ALA A 216 1.65 -14.41 -12.43
CA ALA A 216 0.69 -15.40 -11.95
C ALA A 216 -0.15 -14.81 -10.81
N ASP A 217 -1.42 -15.18 -10.74
CA ASP A 217 -2.38 -14.70 -9.74
C ASP A 217 -2.45 -13.16 -9.62
N GLY A 218 -2.23 -12.45 -10.74
CA GLY A 218 -2.25 -11.00 -10.83
C GLY A 218 -0.94 -10.29 -10.46
N TRP A 219 0.10 -11.02 -10.02
CA TRP A 219 1.38 -10.49 -9.55
C TRP A 219 2.54 -10.95 -10.41
N VAL A 220 3.52 -10.06 -10.61
CA VAL A 220 4.82 -10.44 -11.20
C VAL A 220 5.51 -11.41 -10.25
N GLN A 221 5.98 -12.51 -10.82
CA GLN A 221 6.66 -13.58 -10.07
C GLN A 221 8.13 -13.25 -9.90
N VAL A 222 8.64 -13.45 -8.69
CA VAL A 222 10.05 -13.27 -8.33
C VAL A 222 10.55 -14.43 -7.47
N ASP A 223 11.83 -14.74 -7.64
CA ASP A 223 12.56 -15.65 -6.76
C ASP A 223 13.75 -14.90 -6.15
N GLY A 224 13.69 -14.62 -4.84
CA GLY A 224 14.69 -13.78 -4.18
C GLY A 224 14.84 -12.38 -4.79
N GLY A 225 13.78 -11.87 -5.39
CA GLY A 225 13.77 -10.58 -6.11
C GLY A 225 14.09 -10.68 -7.61
N LYS A 226 14.61 -11.81 -8.10
CA LYS A 226 14.83 -12.03 -9.55
C LYS A 226 13.49 -12.19 -10.27
N THR A 227 13.28 -11.48 -11.35
CA THR A 227 12.17 -11.71 -12.29
C THR A 227 12.53 -12.78 -13.31
N SER A 228 11.62 -13.10 -14.24
CA SER A 228 11.90 -13.97 -15.40
C SER A 228 12.83 -13.33 -16.42
N GLU A 229 13.03 -12.02 -16.36
CA GLU A 229 13.84 -11.26 -17.32
C GLU A 229 15.26 -11.06 -16.76
N PRO A 230 16.32 -11.47 -17.49
CA PRO A 230 17.70 -11.30 -17.04
C PRO A 230 18.04 -9.84 -16.73
N GLY A 231 18.71 -9.60 -15.59
CA GLY A 231 19.11 -8.26 -15.17
C GLY A 231 17.96 -7.38 -14.65
N LEU A 232 16.72 -7.91 -14.58
CA LEU A 232 15.57 -7.19 -14.04
C LEU A 232 15.10 -7.84 -12.74
N TRP A 233 15.01 -7.01 -11.70
CA TRP A 233 14.64 -7.39 -10.34
C TRP A 233 13.44 -6.60 -9.87
N ALA A 234 12.70 -7.15 -8.91
CA ALA A 234 11.58 -6.42 -8.31
C ALA A 234 11.42 -6.76 -6.83
N VAL A 235 11.02 -5.76 -6.02
CA VAL A 235 10.93 -5.90 -4.56
C VAL A 235 9.83 -5.02 -3.95
N GLY A 236 9.37 -5.41 -2.78
CA GLY A 236 8.34 -4.67 -2.03
C GLY A 236 6.95 -4.83 -2.62
N ASN A 237 6.09 -3.86 -2.38
CA ASN A 237 4.66 -3.99 -2.69
C ASN A 237 4.31 -4.10 -4.19
N VAL A 238 5.25 -3.93 -5.09
CA VAL A 238 5.03 -4.18 -6.53
C VAL A 238 4.90 -5.69 -6.82
N VAL A 239 5.45 -6.55 -5.97
CA VAL A 239 5.44 -8.02 -6.10
C VAL A 239 4.84 -8.72 -4.89
N SER A 240 4.62 -8.01 -3.78
CA SER A 240 4.09 -8.54 -2.53
C SER A 240 3.22 -7.50 -1.83
N SER A 241 1.98 -7.82 -1.46
CA SER A 241 1.08 -6.87 -0.80
C SER A 241 0.11 -7.58 0.15
N PRO A 242 -0.25 -6.90 1.25
CA PRO A 242 0.27 -5.62 1.75
C PRO A 242 1.46 -5.81 2.69
N ASP A 243 2.62 -5.30 2.33
CA ASP A 243 3.80 -5.28 3.20
C ASP A 243 3.86 -3.99 4.04
N GLN A 244 4.41 -4.11 5.25
CA GLN A 244 4.71 -2.98 6.13
C GLN A 244 6.12 -2.44 5.87
N VAL A 245 6.45 -1.29 6.48
CA VAL A 245 7.77 -0.64 6.31
C VAL A 245 8.93 -1.57 6.69
N SER A 246 8.81 -2.32 7.81
CA SER A 246 9.84 -3.27 8.23
C SER A 246 10.08 -4.41 7.22
N GLN A 247 9.02 -4.89 6.57
CA GLN A 247 9.12 -5.91 5.53
C GLN A 247 9.76 -5.34 4.25
N ALA A 248 9.38 -4.11 3.86
CA ALA A 248 9.97 -3.42 2.71
C ALA A 248 11.47 -3.15 2.92
N LEU A 249 11.88 -2.73 4.12
CA LEU A 249 13.29 -2.55 4.48
C LEU A 249 14.07 -3.86 4.41
N GLY A 250 13.52 -4.93 5.01
CA GLY A 250 14.17 -6.25 5.01
C GLY A 250 14.29 -6.86 3.63
N SER A 251 13.25 -6.81 2.81
CA SER A 251 13.26 -7.32 1.44
C SER A 251 14.18 -6.49 0.54
N GLY A 252 14.20 -5.15 0.71
CA GLY A 252 15.13 -4.27 -0.01
C GLY A 252 16.59 -4.61 0.26
N ALA A 253 16.96 -4.81 1.53
CA ALA A 253 18.32 -5.22 1.91
C ALA A 253 18.68 -6.60 1.34
N ALA A 254 17.78 -7.58 1.41
CA ALA A 254 18.01 -8.93 0.91
C ALA A 254 18.25 -8.93 -0.62
N VAL A 255 17.43 -8.19 -1.38
CA VAL A 255 17.57 -8.12 -2.84
C VAL A 255 18.85 -7.36 -3.24
N ALA A 256 19.21 -6.30 -2.51
CA ALA A 256 20.46 -5.58 -2.77
C ALA A 256 21.67 -6.50 -2.64
N ILE A 257 21.73 -7.34 -1.61
CA ILE A 257 22.79 -8.37 -1.42
C ILE A 257 22.76 -9.39 -2.57
N ALA A 258 21.56 -9.84 -2.99
CA ALA A 258 21.45 -10.81 -4.07
C ALA A 258 21.93 -10.24 -5.43
N ILE A 259 21.67 -8.96 -5.70
CA ILE A 259 22.19 -8.29 -6.90
C ILE A 259 23.71 -8.17 -6.84
N ASP A 260 24.27 -7.76 -5.70
CA ASP A 260 25.74 -7.65 -5.52
C ASP A 260 26.43 -9.00 -5.73
N GLN A 261 25.93 -10.07 -5.12
CA GLN A 261 26.45 -11.43 -5.34
C GLN A 261 26.35 -11.85 -6.81
N HIS A 262 25.23 -11.58 -7.47
CA HIS A 262 25.04 -11.89 -8.88
C HIS A 262 26.05 -11.16 -9.77
N LEU A 263 26.35 -9.91 -9.49
CA LEU A 263 27.37 -9.14 -10.22
C LEU A 263 28.78 -9.68 -9.95
N PHE A 264 29.07 -10.03 -8.71
CA PHE A 264 30.37 -10.60 -8.32
C PHE A 264 30.66 -11.94 -9.04
N ASP A 265 29.65 -12.81 -9.16
CA ASP A 265 29.77 -14.11 -9.82
C ASP A 265 29.96 -14.01 -11.36
N GLN A 266 29.72 -12.85 -11.95
CA GLN A 266 29.90 -12.58 -13.38
C GLN A 266 31.29 -12.01 -13.74
N CYS A 267 32.08 -11.61 -12.74
CA CYS A 267 33.44 -11.11 -12.91
C CYS A 267 34.47 -12.25 -12.92
#